data_961114476772d4cc0c04673304f888ee
#
_entry.id   961114476772d4cc0c04673304f888ee
#
_cell.length_a   1.000
_cell.length_b   1.000
_cell.length_c   1.000
_cell.angle_alpha   90.00
_cell.angle_beta   90.00
_cell.angle_gamma   90.00
#
_symmetry.space_group_name_H-M   'P 1'
#
loop_
_entity.id
_entity.type
_entity.pdbx_description
1 polymer ?
#
loop_
_entity_poly.entity_id
_entity_poly.type
_entity_poly.pdbx_seq_one_letter_code
_entity_poly.pdbx_strand_id
1 'polypeptide(L)'
;RTQGNGMFKWFMLFVYIVLCSYVFTGWFRWRKWMEIPHWKIVSIGIAFLLLLLASSIFLGKFLPQSEIQLKILQFGNYWIGFLIYVISFILVCDLIWLLRSLLAFKWSWMGGPLIRTKTGVILLAVLVLGGSFLSTLYGAVHAKKIKTSFHDITINKQVDDLKEMKVVLIADLHLGYSV
;
A
#
# COMPACT_ATOMS: atom_id res chain seq x y z
N ARG A 1 -21.01 -23.88 2.15
CA ARG A 1 -20.16 -22.81 1.48
C ARG A 1 -19.21 -22.07 2.43
N THR A 2 -18.82 -22.62 3.57
CA THR A 2 -18.03 -21.92 4.61
C THR A 2 -16.55 -22.35 4.70
N GLN A 3 -16.10 -23.41 4.04
CA GLN A 3 -14.70 -23.89 4.12
C GLN A 3 -13.70 -23.02 3.31
N GLY A 4 -14.10 -22.39 2.21
CA GLY A 4 -13.19 -21.56 1.42
C GLY A 4 -12.72 -20.25 2.13
N ASN A 5 -13.52 -19.73 3.05
CA ASN A 5 -13.21 -18.48 3.76
C ASN A 5 -12.09 -18.61 4.80
N GLY A 6 -11.88 -19.80 5.36
CA GLY A 6 -10.82 -20.04 6.36
C GLY A 6 -9.43 -20.00 5.73
N MET A 7 -9.22 -20.80 4.69
CA MET A 7 -7.93 -20.93 4.00
C MET A 7 -7.47 -19.59 3.40
N PHE A 8 -8.41 -18.84 2.79
CA PHE A 8 -8.12 -17.50 2.26
C PHE A 8 -7.65 -16.52 3.35
N LYS A 9 -8.26 -16.53 4.52
CA LYS A 9 -7.84 -15.68 5.65
C LYS A 9 -6.43 -15.98 6.13
N TRP A 10 -6.08 -17.27 6.25
CA TRP A 10 -4.73 -17.70 6.64
C TRP A 10 -3.69 -17.33 5.57
N PHE A 11 -4.04 -17.48 4.30
CA PHE A 11 -3.18 -17.06 3.20
C PHE A 11 -2.91 -15.54 3.25
N MET A 12 -3.94 -14.72 3.42
CA MET A 12 -3.78 -13.27 3.55
C MET A 12 -2.95 -12.87 4.77
N LEU A 13 -3.13 -13.54 5.90
CA LEU A 13 -2.31 -13.32 7.09
C LEU A 13 -0.83 -13.68 6.81
N PHE A 14 -0.58 -14.80 6.17
CA PHE A 14 0.77 -15.23 5.78
C PHE A 14 1.43 -14.18 4.87
N VAL A 15 0.75 -13.74 3.82
CA VAL A 15 1.24 -12.68 2.92
C VAL A 15 1.56 -11.40 3.71
N TYR A 16 0.68 -10.99 4.61
CA TYR A 16 0.91 -9.81 5.45
C TYR A 16 2.17 -9.95 6.31
N ILE A 17 2.38 -11.11 6.95
CA ILE A 17 3.57 -11.38 7.77
C ILE A 17 4.84 -11.30 6.91
N VAL A 18 4.82 -11.89 5.71
CA VAL A 18 5.97 -11.83 4.77
C VAL A 18 6.29 -10.39 4.39
N LEU A 19 5.28 -9.59 4.06
CA LEU A 19 5.44 -8.18 3.70
C LEU A 19 5.99 -7.35 4.87
N CYS A 20 5.47 -7.53 6.06
CA CYS A 20 5.99 -6.86 7.27
C CYS A 20 7.43 -7.29 7.59
N SER A 21 7.76 -8.57 7.42
CA SER A 21 9.11 -9.09 7.61
C SER A 21 10.09 -8.44 6.63
N TYR A 22 9.68 -8.22 5.39
CA TYR A 22 10.50 -7.54 4.39
C TYR A 22 10.78 -6.08 4.78
N VAL A 23 9.76 -5.34 5.22
CA VAL A 23 9.93 -3.97 5.73
C VAL A 23 10.87 -3.95 6.94
N PHE A 24 10.71 -4.93 7.84
CA PHE A 24 11.54 -5.04 9.03
C PHE A 24 13.01 -5.36 8.71
N THR A 25 13.28 -6.20 7.70
CA THR A 25 14.66 -6.42 7.22
C THR A 25 15.28 -5.15 6.64
N GLY A 26 14.49 -4.33 5.93
CA GLY A 26 14.90 -3.00 5.47
C GLY A 26 15.32 -2.11 6.63
N TRP A 27 14.52 -2.05 7.70
CA TRP A 27 14.86 -1.35 8.94
C TRP A 27 16.20 -1.81 9.52
N PHE A 28 16.45 -3.13 9.62
CA PHE A 28 17.70 -3.66 10.14
C PHE A 28 18.92 -3.28 9.30
N ARG A 29 18.78 -3.20 7.98
CA ARG A 29 19.85 -2.73 7.09
C ARG A 29 20.16 -1.25 7.31
N TRP A 30 19.15 -0.41 7.41
CA TRP A 30 19.30 1.05 7.52
C TRP A 30 19.77 1.51 8.89
N ARG A 31 19.29 0.87 9.99
CA ARG A 31 19.67 1.25 11.36
C ARG A 31 21.18 1.25 11.61
N LYS A 32 21.91 0.33 10.96
CA LYS A 32 23.36 0.22 11.08
C LYS A 32 24.08 1.52 10.70
N TRP A 33 23.53 2.24 9.72
CA TRP A 33 24.07 3.50 9.22
C TRP A 33 23.55 4.73 9.97
N MET A 34 22.36 4.60 10.57
CA MET A 34 21.74 5.70 11.33
C MET A 34 22.30 5.86 12.74
N GLU A 35 23.05 4.86 13.25
CA GLU A 35 23.62 4.85 14.60
C GLU A 35 22.58 5.20 15.68
N ILE A 36 21.39 4.61 15.58
CA ILE A 36 20.27 4.93 16.46
C ILE A 36 20.56 4.45 17.87
N PRO A 37 20.57 5.35 18.88
CA PRO A 37 20.70 4.95 20.27
C PRO A 37 19.49 4.08 20.65
N HIS A 38 19.71 3.11 21.54
CA HIS A 38 18.65 2.20 22.02
C HIS A 38 17.87 1.48 20.89
N TRP A 39 18.54 1.16 19.78
CA TRP A 39 17.95 0.54 18.60
C TRP A 39 17.06 -0.69 18.89
N LYS A 40 17.35 -1.46 19.96
CA LYS A 40 16.54 -2.62 20.37
C LYS A 40 15.13 -2.18 20.77
N ILE A 41 15.02 -1.12 21.58
CA ILE A 41 13.74 -0.56 22.03
C ILE A 41 12.96 -0.01 20.84
N VAL A 42 13.64 0.74 19.95
CA VAL A 42 13.03 1.28 18.73
C VAL A 42 12.55 0.16 17.83
N SER A 43 13.32 -0.92 17.66
CA SER A 43 12.90 -2.08 16.84
C SER A 43 11.69 -2.80 17.43
N ILE A 44 11.62 -2.97 18.74
CA ILE A 44 10.44 -3.52 19.43
C ILE A 44 9.24 -2.62 19.22
N GLY A 45 9.41 -1.30 19.36
CA GLY A 45 8.36 -0.30 19.11
C GLY A 45 7.81 -0.38 17.68
N ILE A 46 8.67 -0.48 16.68
CA ILE A 46 8.28 -0.64 15.27
C ILE A 46 7.52 -1.97 15.07
N ALA A 47 8.02 -3.09 15.60
CA ALA A 47 7.35 -4.37 15.50
C ALA A 47 5.97 -4.34 16.15
N PHE A 48 5.86 -3.74 17.34
CA PHE A 48 4.59 -3.57 18.04
C PHE A 48 3.62 -2.69 17.23
N LEU A 49 4.10 -1.58 16.68
CA LEU A 49 3.31 -0.69 15.83
C LEU A 49 2.78 -1.45 14.58
N LEU A 50 3.63 -2.19 13.89
CA LEU A 50 3.21 -3.00 12.73
C LEU A 50 2.13 -4.02 13.12
N LEU A 51 2.28 -4.70 14.25
CA LEU A 51 1.27 -5.63 14.77
C LEU A 51 -0.04 -4.94 15.12
N LEU A 52 0.03 -3.79 15.78
CA LEU A 52 -1.15 -3.01 16.19
C LEU A 52 -1.92 -2.52 14.95
N LEU A 53 -1.21 -2.03 13.95
CA LEU A 53 -1.81 -1.56 12.70
C LEU A 53 -2.41 -2.72 11.89
N ALA A 54 -1.77 -3.90 11.91
CA ALA A 54 -2.32 -5.13 11.33
C ALA A 54 -3.62 -5.53 12.01
N SER A 55 -3.68 -5.41 13.33
CA SER A 55 -4.85 -5.82 14.10
C SER A 55 -6.09 -5.00 13.77
N SER A 56 -5.96 -3.76 13.27
CA SER A 56 -7.09 -2.91 12.91
C SER A 56 -8.02 -3.56 11.87
N ILE A 57 -7.45 -4.34 10.94
CA ILE A 57 -8.21 -5.05 9.89
C ILE A 57 -9.05 -6.19 10.49
N PHE A 58 -8.49 -6.87 11.49
CA PHE A 58 -9.18 -7.97 12.16
C PHE A 58 -10.16 -7.45 13.20
N LEU A 59 -9.76 -6.49 14.04
CA LEU A 59 -10.59 -5.89 15.07
C LEU A 59 -11.88 -5.26 14.50
N GLY A 60 -11.77 -4.59 13.35
CA GLY A 60 -12.93 -4.02 12.68
C GLY A 60 -14.01 -5.05 12.32
N LYS A 61 -13.65 -6.33 12.12
CA LYS A 61 -14.61 -7.41 11.82
C LYS A 61 -15.31 -7.99 13.05
N PHE A 62 -14.74 -7.82 14.23
CA PHE A 62 -15.29 -8.32 15.49
C PHE A 62 -16.12 -7.30 16.24
N LEU A 63 -16.03 -6.02 15.88
CA LEU A 63 -16.80 -4.96 16.48
C LEU A 63 -18.25 -4.95 15.96
N PRO A 64 -19.23 -4.60 16.79
CA PRO A 64 -20.61 -4.38 16.34
C PRO A 64 -20.66 -3.24 15.32
N GLN A 65 -21.66 -3.29 14.44
CA GLN A 65 -21.86 -2.27 13.42
C GLN A 65 -22.04 -0.89 14.07
N SER A 66 -21.05 -0.04 13.93
CA SER A 66 -20.99 1.30 14.53
C SER A 66 -20.09 2.21 13.68
N GLU A 67 -20.20 3.52 13.86
CA GLU A 67 -19.29 4.48 13.21
C GLU A 67 -17.81 4.23 13.55
N ILE A 68 -17.54 3.76 14.77
CA ILE A 68 -16.18 3.43 15.22
C ILE A 68 -15.64 2.25 14.42
N GLN A 69 -16.46 1.22 14.21
CA GLN A 69 -16.08 0.07 13.37
C GLN A 69 -15.70 0.51 11.96
N LEU A 70 -16.53 1.37 11.33
CA LEU A 70 -16.26 1.89 9.98
C LEU A 70 -14.93 2.65 9.91
N LYS A 71 -14.67 3.52 10.87
CA LYS A 71 -13.41 4.27 10.94
C LYS A 71 -12.20 3.36 11.11
N ILE A 72 -12.30 2.31 11.93
CA ILE A 72 -11.22 1.33 12.11
C ILE A 72 -10.96 0.56 10.82
N LEU A 73 -12.00 0.12 10.11
CA LEU A 73 -11.86 -0.57 8.81
C LEU A 73 -11.25 0.34 7.74
N GLN A 74 -11.71 1.59 7.64
CA GLN A 74 -11.15 2.57 6.72
C GLN A 74 -9.67 2.83 7.01
N PHE A 75 -9.32 3.00 8.28
CA PHE A 75 -7.94 3.18 8.69
C PHE A 75 -7.07 1.96 8.31
N GLY A 76 -7.57 0.75 8.53
CA GLY A 76 -6.89 -0.49 8.12
C GLY A 76 -6.63 -0.56 6.61
N ASN A 77 -7.61 -0.13 5.80
CA ASN A 77 -7.46 -0.09 4.34
C ASN A 77 -6.40 0.93 3.90
N TYR A 78 -6.39 2.14 4.49
CA TYR A 78 -5.33 3.12 4.21
C TYR A 78 -3.96 2.64 4.65
N TRP A 79 -3.89 1.93 5.78
CA TRP A 79 -2.65 1.32 6.25
C TRP A 79 -2.10 0.28 5.26
N ILE A 80 -2.94 -0.61 4.73
CA ILE A 80 -2.52 -1.58 3.70
C ILE A 80 -1.99 -0.85 2.46
N GLY A 81 -2.71 0.17 1.99
CA GLY A 81 -2.27 0.99 0.86
C GLY A 81 -0.90 1.63 1.11
N PHE A 82 -0.71 2.23 2.27
CA PHE A 82 0.57 2.80 2.68
C PHE A 82 1.69 1.75 2.71
N LEU A 83 1.44 0.57 3.29
CA LEU A 83 2.40 -0.53 3.38
C LEU A 83 2.83 -1.01 1.98
N ILE A 84 1.90 -1.12 1.03
CA ILE A 84 2.19 -1.49 -0.35
C ILE A 84 3.15 -0.48 -1.00
N TYR A 85 2.92 0.82 -0.81
CA TYR A 85 3.83 1.84 -1.34
C TYR A 85 5.20 1.81 -0.66
N VAL A 86 5.27 1.63 0.67
CA VAL A 86 6.54 1.47 1.39
C VAL A 86 7.34 0.30 0.80
N ILE A 87 6.71 -0.84 0.61
CA ILE A 87 7.35 -2.02 0.02
C ILE A 87 7.82 -1.74 -1.41
N SER A 88 6.98 -1.10 -2.22
CA SER A 88 7.32 -0.75 -3.60
C SER A 88 8.55 0.17 -3.68
N PHE A 89 8.62 1.19 -2.83
CA PHE A 89 9.79 2.08 -2.76
C PHE A 89 11.05 1.35 -2.28
N ILE A 90 10.94 0.46 -1.27
CA ILE A 90 12.08 -0.35 -0.81
C ILE A 90 12.54 -1.29 -1.92
N LEU A 91 11.63 -1.93 -2.65
CA LEU A 91 11.97 -2.79 -3.80
C LEU A 91 12.69 -2.01 -4.90
N VAL A 92 12.27 -0.81 -5.22
CA VAL A 92 12.95 0.05 -6.19
C VAL A 92 14.38 0.37 -5.71
N CYS A 93 14.55 0.69 -4.43
CA CYS A 93 15.88 0.93 -3.85
C CYS A 93 16.76 -0.33 -3.93
N ASP A 94 16.21 -1.50 -3.62
CA ASP A 94 16.92 -2.77 -3.67
C ASP A 94 17.27 -3.15 -5.11
N LEU A 95 16.38 -2.89 -6.08
CA LEU A 95 16.64 -3.10 -7.50
C LEU A 95 17.76 -2.18 -8.01
N ILE A 96 17.75 -0.91 -7.65
CA ILE A 96 18.82 0.04 -8.00
C ILE A 96 20.16 -0.44 -7.41
N TRP A 97 20.15 -0.89 -6.16
CA TRP A 97 21.35 -1.44 -5.53
C TRP A 97 21.86 -2.69 -6.26
N LEU A 98 20.96 -3.62 -6.60
CA LEU A 98 21.29 -4.85 -7.35
C LEU A 98 21.86 -4.53 -8.72
N LEU A 99 21.22 -3.64 -9.49
CA LEU A 99 21.71 -3.23 -10.80
C LEU A 99 23.10 -2.62 -10.73
N ARG A 100 23.33 -1.73 -9.75
CA ARG A 100 24.67 -1.16 -9.53
C ARG A 100 25.69 -2.23 -9.15
N SER A 101 25.33 -3.18 -8.31
CA SER A 101 26.22 -4.27 -7.92
C SER A 101 26.63 -5.14 -9.12
N LEU A 102 25.69 -5.41 -10.01
CA LEU A 102 25.94 -6.15 -11.25
C LEU A 102 26.82 -5.35 -12.23
N LEU A 103 26.55 -4.05 -12.39
CA LEU A 103 27.34 -3.18 -13.25
C LEU A 103 28.75 -2.92 -12.70
N ALA A 104 28.94 -2.92 -11.39
CA ALA A 104 30.24 -2.79 -10.75
C ALA A 104 31.19 -3.93 -11.09
N PHE A 105 30.69 -5.10 -11.48
CA PHE A 105 31.50 -6.19 -11.99
C PHE A 105 32.21 -5.80 -13.32
N LYS A 106 31.55 -4.98 -14.14
CA LYS A 106 32.10 -4.51 -15.43
C LYS A 106 32.81 -3.15 -15.31
N TRP A 107 32.32 -2.26 -14.43
CA TRP A 107 32.82 -0.90 -14.24
C TRP A 107 33.12 -0.66 -12.76
N SER A 108 34.37 -0.78 -12.35
CA SER A 108 34.80 -0.66 -10.94
C SER A 108 34.46 0.67 -10.26
N TRP A 109 34.31 1.77 -11.03
CA TRP A 109 33.90 3.07 -10.50
C TRP A 109 32.45 3.10 -10.00
N MET A 110 31.61 2.17 -10.46
CA MET A 110 30.24 1.98 -9.95
C MET A 110 30.17 1.16 -8.66
N GLY A 111 31.27 0.47 -8.31
CA GLY A 111 31.37 -0.31 -7.09
C GLY A 111 31.53 0.62 -5.88
N GLY A 112 30.56 0.64 -5.07
CA GLY A 112 30.55 1.39 -3.83
C GLY A 112 29.11 1.64 -3.35
N PRO A 113 28.84 1.75 -2.05
CA PRO A 113 27.49 2.03 -1.61
C PRO A 113 27.09 3.41 -2.08
N LEU A 114 25.88 3.49 -2.64
CA LEU A 114 25.22 4.74 -3.03
C LEU A 114 25.05 5.69 -1.85
N ILE A 115 24.86 5.14 -0.67
CA ILE A 115 24.52 5.85 0.55
C ILE A 115 25.32 5.23 1.67
N ARG A 116 26.44 5.87 2.03
CA ARG A 116 27.31 5.46 3.16
C ARG A 116 27.23 6.44 4.34
N THR A 117 26.50 7.55 4.18
CA THR A 117 26.45 8.58 5.19
C THR A 117 25.14 8.51 5.97
N LYS A 118 25.17 8.84 7.25
CA LYS A 118 23.99 8.96 8.10
C LYS A 118 22.93 9.83 7.45
N THR A 119 23.33 10.99 6.92
CA THR A 119 22.44 11.93 6.20
C THR A 119 21.80 11.29 4.98
N GLY A 120 22.55 10.55 4.17
CA GLY A 120 22.02 9.87 3.00
C GLY A 120 20.97 8.82 3.34
N VAL A 121 21.17 8.03 4.40
CA VAL A 121 20.18 7.05 4.86
C VAL A 121 18.92 7.72 5.41
N ILE A 122 19.07 8.83 6.15
CA ILE A 122 17.94 9.61 6.65
C ILE A 122 17.12 10.18 5.47
N LEU A 123 17.79 10.79 4.49
CA LEU A 123 17.12 11.32 3.30
C LEU A 123 16.37 10.21 2.52
N LEU A 124 16.98 9.03 2.38
CA LEU A 124 16.30 7.88 1.76
C LEU A 124 15.09 7.44 2.56
N ALA A 125 15.19 7.34 3.88
CA ALA A 125 14.07 6.99 4.75
C ALA A 125 12.92 8.02 4.63
N VAL A 126 13.24 9.31 4.62
CA VAL A 126 12.26 10.39 4.42
C VAL A 126 11.61 10.29 3.04
N LEU A 127 12.38 9.97 2.00
CA LEU A 127 11.85 9.80 0.64
C LEU A 127 10.90 8.61 0.57
N VAL A 128 11.29 7.47 1.14
CA VAL A 128 10.46 6.25 1.14
C VAL A 128 9.17 6.47 1.94
N LEU A 129 9.27 6.96 3.17
CA LEU A 129 8.10 7.16 4.03
C LEU A 129 7.22 8.32 3.55
N GLY A 130 7.82 9.45 3.19
CA GLY A 130 7.13 10.62 2.68
C GLY A 130 6.47 10.35 1.32
N GLY A 131 7.20 9.72 0.40
CA GLY A 131 6.67 9.31 -0.91
C GLY A 131 5.50 8.33 -0.76
N SER A 132 5.62 7.34 0.13
CA SER A 132 4.53 6.39 0.41
C SER A 132 3.30 7.09 1.00
N PHE A 133 3.50 8.01 1.93
CA PHE A 133 2.42 8.78 2.53
C PHE A 133 1.70 9.65 1.48
N LEU A 134 2.45 10.39 0.67
CA LEU A 134 1.90 11.25 -0.40
C LEU A 134 1.16 10.41 -1.46
N SER A 135 1.70 9.25 -1.85
CA SER A 135 1.06 8.34 -2.80
C SER A 135 -0.26 7.79 -2.26
N THR A 136 -0.28 7.40 -0.98
CA THR A 136 -1.50 6.92 -0.31
C THR A 136 -2.55 8.03 -0.22
N LEU A 137 -2.14 9.23 0.16
CA LEU A 137 -3.03 10.40 0.26
C LEU A 137 -3.60 10.77 -1.12
N TYR A 138 -2.75 10.81 -2.14
CA TYR A 138 -3.18 11.06 -3.52
C TYR A 138 -4.20 10.02 -3.98
N GLY A 139 -3.92 8.73 -3.76
CA GLY A 139 -4.84 7.63 -4.10
C GLY A 139 -6.18 7.76 -3.37
N ALA A 140 -6.16 8.06 -2.06
CA ALA A 140 -7.36 8.24 -1.26
C ALA A 140 -8.23 9.42 -1.73
N VAL A 141 -7.61 10.55 -2.09
CA VAL A 141 -8.32 11.71 -2.63
C VAL A 141 -8.85 11.45 -4.04
N HIS A 142 -8.06 10.75 -4.86
CA HIS A 142 -8.43 10.48 -6.25
C HIS A 142 -9.54 9.44 -6.36
N ALA A 143 -9.57 8.45 -5.48
CA ALA A 143 -10.60 7.41 -5.43
C ALA A 143 -12.01 7.97 -5.14
N LYS A 144 -12.11 9.14 -4.51
CA LYS A 144 -13.39 9.82 -4.24
C LYS A 144 -13.95 10.57 -5.44
N LYS A 145 -13.20 10.71 -6.54
CA LYS A 145 -13.64 11.45 -7.73
C LYS A 145 -14.44 10.53 -8.65
N ILE A 146 -15.73 10.75 -8.70
CA ILE A 146 -16.62 10.09 -9.66
C ILE A 146 -16.37 10.68 -11.05
N LYS A 147 -16.04 9.83 -12.01
CA LYS A 147 -15.90 10.21 -13.42
C LYS A 147 -17.12 9.76 -14.20
N THR A 148 -17.78 10.69 -14.86
CA THR A 148 -18.89 10.40 -15.78
C THR A 148 -18.37 10.51 -17.21
N SER A 149 -18.62 9.49 -18.03
CA SER A 149 -18.36 9.53 -19.47
C SER A 149 -19.69 9.50 -20.21
N PHE A 150 -19.81 10.31 -21.24
CA PHE A 150 -20.98 10.36 -22.09
C PHE A 150 -20.64 9.67 -23.42
N HIS A 151 -21.54 8.79 -23.85
CA HIS A 151 -21.43 8.08 -25.13
C HIS A 151 -22.74 8.21 -25.88
N ASP A 152 -22.72 8.83 -27.06
CA ASP A 152 -23.86 8.91 -27.95
C ASP A 152 -23.82 7.72 -28.93
N ILE A 153 -24.88 6.91 -28.91
CA ILE A 153 -25.00 5.74 -29.76
C ILE A 153 -26.23 5.94 -30.66
N THR A 154 -26.00 5.99 -31.95
CA THR A 154 -27.10 6.07 -32.94
C THR A 154 -27.52 4.66 -33.36
N ILE A 155 -28.78 4.32 -33.15
CA ILE A 155 -29.36 3.04 -33.57
C ILE A 155 -30.25 3.32 -34.74
N ASN A 156 -29.92 2.75 -35.92
CA ASN A 156 -30.73 2.89 -37.15
C ASN A 156 -31.97 1.95 -37.15
N LYS A 157 -32.75 2.05 -36.09
CA LYS A 157 -33.99 1.28 -35.96
C LYS A 157 -35.10 2.20 -35.45
N GLN A 158 -36.19 2.29 -36.18
CA GLN A 158 -37.38 3.05 -35.75
C GLN A 158 -38.19 2.18 -34.76
N VAL A 159 -38.56 2.75 -33.65
CA VAL A 159 -39.42 2.17 -32.64
C VAL A 159 -40.45 3.22 -32.29
N ASP A 160 -41.60 3.16 -32.98
CA ASP A 160 -42.72 4.10 -32.84
C ASP A 160 -42.30 5.57 -32.62
N ASP A 161 -42.82 6.19 -31.56
CA ASP A 161 -42.54 7.61 -31.23
C ASP A 161 -41.26 7.84 -30.41
N LEU A 162 -40.45 6.80 -30.16
CA LEU A 162 -39.24 6.91 -29.34
C LEU A 162 -38.08 7.50 -30.16
N LYS A 163 -37.79 8.81 -29.95
CA LYS A 163 -36.75 9.53 -30.66
C LYS A 163 -35.41 9.52 -29.93
N GLU A 164 -35.42 9.45 -28.61
CA GLU A 164 -34.22 9.50 -27.76
C GLU A 164 -34.45 8.67 -26.49
N MET A 165 -33.46 7.89 -26.09
CA MET A 165 -33.45 7.17 -24.83
C MET A 165 -32.15 7.45 -24.06
N LYS A 166 -32.25 7.92 -22.83
CA LYS A 166 -31.09 8.12 -21.94
C LYS A 166 -30.93 6.88 -21.07
N VAL A 167 -29.77 6.22 -21.21
CA VAL A 167 -29.41 5.04 -20.42
C VAL A 167 -28.29 5.42 -19.50
N VAL A 168 -28.42 5.18 -18.20
CA VAL A 168 -27.36 5.34 -17.21
C VAL A 168 -26.83 3.97 -16.86
N LEU A 169 -25.54 3.74 -17.17
CA LEU A 169 -24.83 2.55 -16.76
C LEU A 169 -23.97 2.89 -15.54
N ILE A 170 -24.22 2.22 -14.43
CA ILE A 170 -23.41 2.33 -13.23
C ILE A 170 -22.68 1.00 -13.05
N ALA A 171 -21.35 1.03 -13.24
CA ALA A 171 -20.49 -0.13 -13.08
C ALA A 171 -19.63 -0.01 -11.81
N ASP A 172 -19.20 -1.14 -11.28
CA ASP A 172 -18.25 -1.23 -10.15
C ASP A 172 -18.69 -0.52 -8.86
N LEU A 173 -19.98 -0.56 -8.59
CA LEU A 173 -20.51 -0.12 -7.30
C LEU A 173 -20.00 -1.03 -6.18
N HIS A 174 -18.81 -0.74 -5.66
CA HIS A 174 -18.31 -1.35 -4.44
C HIS A 174 -19.08 -0.82 -3.22
N LEU A 175 -20.36 -1.20 -3.12
CA LEU A 175 -21.21 -0.87 -1.98
C LEU A 175 -20.79 -1.71 -0.77
N GLY A 176 -19.75 -1.27 -0.10
CA GLY A 176 -19.24 -1.91 1.11
C GLY A 176 -18.89 -0.88 2.18
N TYR A 177 -18.79 -1.33 3.42
CA TYR A 177 -18.42 -0.49 4.57
C TYR A 177 -16.98 0.09 4.50
N SER A 178 -16.24 -0.20 3.44
CA SER A 178 -14.83 0.18 3.28
C SER A 178 -14.57 1.27 2.23
N VAL A 179 -15.63 1.86 1.68
CA VAL A 179 -15.54 2.93 0.66
C VAL A 179 -15.90 4.27 1.25
#